data_7ebadba2f1f2dc1214fa6878295b1897
#
_entry.id   7ebadba2f1f2dc1214fa6878295b1897
#
_cell.length_a   1.000
_cell.length_b   1.000
_cell.length_c   1.000
_cell.angle_alpha   90.00
_cell.angle_beta   90.00
_cell.angle_gamma   90.00
#
_symmetry.space_group_name_H-M   'P 1'
#
loop_
_entity.id
_entity.type
_entity.pdbx_description
1 polymer ?
#
loop_
_entity_poly.entity_id
_entity_poly.type
_entity_poly.pdbx_seq_one_letter_code
_entity_poly.pdbx_strand_id
1 'polypeptide(L)'
;PRPDADYVILTSKTGVELAADADWDPDGATVCAIGRPTADVLEAAGYTVDVIPEEYSSTGLVAALDNAVDGERVEVARSDHGSAVLTDGLEAAGAYVHETILYRLVRPEGAGDSAELAASGDLDVALFTSSLTVTHFLAAADERGIRRAAVDGLNAAVVGTIGEPTRATAENAGIEVDVVPDTADFEVLAATAIENAAPNARDDCTD
;
A
#
# COMPACT_ATOMS: atom_id res chain seq x y z
N PRO A 1 10.65 -18.41 0.61
CA PRO A 1 9.81 -19.12 -0.37
C PRO A 1 10.14 -20.61 -0.41
N ARG A 2 9.20 -21.43 -0.87
CA ARG A 2 9.40 -22.89 -0.98
C ARG A 2 10.37 -23.23 -2.10
N PRO A 3 11.27 -24.20 -1.90
CA PRO A 3 12.25 -24.57 -2.92
C PRO A 3 11.67 -25.38 -4.09
N ASP A 4 10.44 -25.87 -3.97
CA ASP A 4 9.76 -26.69 -4.97
C ASP A 4 8.70 -25.90 -5.77
N ALA A 5 8.72 -24.58 -5.71
CA ALA A 5 7.85 -23.72 -6.48
C ALA A 5 8.28 -23.64 -7.95
N ASP A 6 7.30 -23.65 -8.86
CA ASP A 6 7.55 -23.46 -10.29
C ASP A 6 7.57 -21.94 -10.63
N TYR A 7 6.83 -21.14 -9.86
CA TYR A 7 6.83 -19.68 -9.92
C TYR A 7 7.01 -19.08 -8.52
N VAL A 8 7.79 -17.99 -8.44
CA VAL A 8 7.94 -17.20 -7.20
C VAL A 8 7.60 -15.74 -7.49
N ILE A 9 6.64 -15.21 -6.77
CA ILE A 9 6.15 -13.85 -6.93
C ILE A 9 6.58 -13.01 -5.73
N LEU A 10 7.32 -11.91 -5.98
CA LEU A 10 7.63 -10.91 -4.96
C LEU A 10 6.84 -9.62 -5.22
N THR A 11 6.12 -9.16 -4.19
CA THR A 11 5.18 -8.05 -4.31
C THR A 11 5.70 -6.74 -3.72
N SER A 12 6.92 -6.72 -3.17
CA SER A 12 7.49 -5.51 -2.55
C SER A 12 9.01 -5.51 -2.55
N LYS A 13 9.60 -4.31 -2.55
CA LYS A 13 11.05 -4.11 -2.39
C LYS A 13 11.56 -4.72 -1.09
N THR A 14 10.89 -4.45 0.03
CA THR A 14 11.23 -5.02 1.35
C THR A 14 11.23 -6.54 1.34
N GLY A 15 10.27 -7.17 0.63
CA GLY A 15 10.24 -8.62 0.46
C GLY A 15 11.46 -9.14 -0.28
N VAL A 16 11.92 -8.44 -1.31
CA VAL A 16 13.16 -8.77 -2.05
C VAL A 16 14.39 -8.66 -1.14
N GLU A 17 14.53 -7.55 -0.41
CA GLU A 17 15.64 -7.32 0.52
C GLU A 17 15.73 -8.44 1.56
N LEU A 18 14.61 -8.81 2.17
CA LEU A 18 14.54 -9.89 3.15
C LEU A 18 14.85 -11.27 2.55
N ALA A 19 14.43 -11.52 1.30
CA ALA A 19 14.76 -12.76 0.62
C ALA A 19 16.28 -12.82 0.30
N ALA A 20 16.86 -11.73 -0.16
CA ALA A 20 18.29 -11.61 -0.44
C ALA A 20 19.14 -11.75 0.84
N ASP A 21 18.76 -11.10 1.93
CA ASP A 21 19.43 -11.21 3.24
C ASP A 21 19.39 -12.64 3.81
N ALA A 22 18.39 -13.42 3.40
CA ALA A 22 18.25 -14.83 3.78
C ALA A 22 18.95 -15.80 2.79
N ASP A 23 19.79 -15.30 1.88
CA ASP A 23 20.45 -16.08 0.82
C ASP A 23 19.46 -16.96 0.03
N TRP A 24 18.25 -16.42 -0.25
CA TRP A 24 17.24 -17.16 -1.01
C TRP A 24 17.73 -17.43 -2.44
N ASP A 25 17.56 -18.69 -2.89
CA ASP A 25 17.82 -19.12 -4.27
C ASP A 25 16.50 -19.56 -4.92
N PRO A 26 16.11 -19.02 -6.08
CA PRO A 26 14.92 -19.45 -6.81
C PRO A 26 14.98 -20.89 -7.33
N ASP A 27 16.15 -21.53 -7.37
CA ASP A 27 16.37 -22.92 -7.78
C ASP A 27 15.68 -23.30 -9.11
N GLY A 28 15.72 -22.37 -10.07
CA GLY A 28 15.14 -22.55 -11.40
C GLY A 28 13.66 -22.18 -11.52
N ALA A 29 13.02 -21.70 -10.45
CA ALA A 29 11.67 -21.15 -10.54
C ALA A 29 11.62 -19.88 -11.40
N THR A 30 10.48 -19.65 -12.07
CA THR A 30 10.20 -18.41 -12.77
C THR A 30 9.98 -17.29 -11.75
N VAL A 31 10.83 -16.26 -11.77
CA VAL A 31 10.77 -15.13 -10.82
C VAL A 31 9.91 -14.00 -11.38
N CYS A 32 8.85 -13.65 -10.64
CA CYS A 32 7.89 -12.62 -11.02
C CYS A 32 7.94 -11.44 -10.03
N ALA A 33 7.95 -10.22 -10.56
CA ALA A 33 7.81 -9.00 -9.79
C ALA A 33 6.45 -8.35 -10.02
N ILE A 34 5.85 -7.78 -8.97
CA ILE A 34 4.56 -7.06 -9.07
C ILE A 34 4.65 -5.83 -9.99
N GLY A 35 5.83 -5.30 -10.22
CA GLY A 35 6.07 -4.15 -11.06
C GLY A 35 7.55 -3.76 -11.13
N ARG A 36 7.87 -2.81 -11.98
CA ARG A 36 9.25 -2.39 -12.26
C ARG A 36 10.04 -2.00 -10.99
N PRO A 37 9.49 -1.25 -10.01
CA PRO A 37 10.26 -0.89 -8.81
C PRO A 37 10.71 -2.10 -7.95
N THR A 38 9.96 -3.20 -7.98
CA THR A 38 10.33 -4.46 -7.29
C THR A 38 11.34 -5.24 -8.12
N ALA A 39 11.17 -5.26 -9.44
CA ALA A 39 12.10 -5.89 -10.37
C ALA A 39 13.50 -5.27 -10.30
N ASP A 40 13.60 -3.93 -10.22
CA ASP A 40 14.89 -3.23 -10.10
C ASP A 40 15.67 -3.67 -8.85
N VAL A 41 14.99 -3.90 -7.73
CA VAL A 41 15.64 -4.40 -6.49
C VAL A 41 16.05 -5.87 -6.63
N LEU A 42 15.23 -6.70 -7.28
CA LEU A 42 15.59 -8.09 -7.59
C LEU A 42 16.85 -8.15 -8.47
N GLU A 43 16.87 -7.39 -9.56
CA GLU A 43 18.00 -7.31 -10.48
C GLU A 43 19.27 -6.78 -9.78
N ALA A 44 19.13 -5.75 -8.93
CA ALA A 44 20.24 -5.22 -8.13
C ALA A 44 20.80 -6.23 -7.11
N ALA A 45 19.95 -7.13 -6.60
CA ALA A 45 20.34 -8.23 -5.71
C ALA A 45 20.91 -9.44 -6.48
N GLY A 46 20.96 -9.40 -7.82
CA GLY A 46 21.54 -10.44 -8.67
C GLY A 46 20.56 -11.49 -9.16
N TYR A 47 19.27 -11.34 -8.93
CA TYR A 47 18.25 -12.24 -9.45
C TYR A 47 17.85 -11.88 -10.89
N THR A 48 17.52 -12.89 -11.69
CA THR A 48 16.87 -12.68 -12.97
C THR A 48 15.37 -12.52 -12.74
N VAL A 49 14.74 -11.53 -13.37
CA VAL A 49 13.28 -11.34 -13.32
C VAL A 49 12.70 -11.75 -14.67
N ASP A 50 11.83 -12.75 -14.66
CA ASP A 50 11.27 -13.34 -15.86
C ASP A 50 9.96 -12.68 -16.27
N VAL A 51 9.13 -12.25 -15.28
CA VAL A 51 7.81 -11.67 -15.53
C VAL A 51 7.64 -10.36 -14.76
N ILE A 52 7.28 -9.32 -15.49
CA ILE A 52 6.82 -8.03 -14.97
C ILE A 52 5.55 -7.69 -15.73
N PRO A 53 4.38 -7.47 -15.08
CA PRO A 53 3.15 -7.15 -15.76
C PRO A 53 3.22 -5.75 -16.40
N GLU A 54 2.40 -5.50 -17.42
CA GLU A 54 2.27 -4.15 -18.02
C GLU A 54 1.58 -3.18 -17.05
N GLU A 55 0.57 -3.66 -16.33
CA GLU A 55 -0.08 -2.95 -15.23
C GLU A 55 0.52 -3.41 -13.90
N TYR A 56 1.17 -2.51 -13.17
CA TYR A 56 1.84 -2.79 -11.89
C TYR A 56 0.83 -2.97 -10.75
N SER A 57 0.07 -4.05 -10.83
CA SER A 57 -1.00 -4.39 -9.89
C SER A 57 -1.14 -5.90 -9.72
N SER A 58 -1.87 -6.33 -8.68
CA SER A 58 -2.25 -7.73 -8.50
C SER A 58 -3.06 -8.26 -9.69
N THR A 59 -3.98 -7.46 -10.22
CA THR A 59 -4.79 -7.81 -11.39
C THR A 59 -3.94 -7.96 -12.65
N GLY A 60 -3.01 -7.02 -12.87
CA GLY A 60 -2.08 -7.07 -14.01
C GLY A 60 -1.18 -8.31 -13.96
N LEU A 61 -0.70 -8.68 -12.78
CA LEU A 61 0.15 -9.88 -12.63
C LEU A 61 -0.65 -11.17 -12.82
N VAL A 62 -1.89 -11.25 -12.31
CA VAL A 62 -2.79 -12.37 -12.61
C VAL A 62 -3.01 -12.50 -14.13
N ALA A 63 -3.31 -11.39 -14.81
CA ALA A 63 -3.52 -11.40 -16.27
C ALA A 63 -2.25 -11.83 -17.05
N ALA A 64 -1.07 -11.43 -16.60
CA ALA A 64 0.20 -11.81 -17.22
C ALA A 64 0.52 -13.31 -17.06
N LEU A 65 -0.02 -13.96 -16.02
CA LEU A 65 0.24 -15.36 -15.68
C LEU A 65 -0.92 -16.32 -16.00
N ASP A 66 -2.10 -15.81 -16.36
CA ASP A 66 -3.37 -16.56 -16.50
C ASP A 66 -3.24 -17.88 -17.30
N ASN A 67 -2.47 -17.89 -18.40
CA ASN A 67 -2.30 -19.09 -19.24
C ASN A 67 -1.03 -19.90 -18.91
N ALA A 68 -0.26 -19.49 -17.92
CA ALA A 68 1.05 -20.07 -17.63
C ALA A 68 1.09 -20.89 -16.32
N VAL A 69 0.11 -20.68 -15.42
CA VAL A 69 0.14 -21.22 -14.06
C VAL A 69 -0.83 -22.38 -13.81
N ASP A 70 -1.57 -22.84 -14.81
CA ASP A 70 -2.52 -23.96 -14.67
C ASP A 70 -1.77 -25.25 -14.28
N GLY A 71 -2.07 -25.76 -13.09
CA GLY A 71 -1.41 -26.94 -12.52
C GLY A 71 -0.04 -26.69 -11.89
N GLU A 72 0.47 -25.44 -11.93
CA GLU A 72 1.79 -25.08 -11.40
C GLU A 72 1.73 -24.66 -9.92
N ARG A 73 2.85 -24.79 -9.25
CA ARG A 73 3.03 -24.37 -7.85
C ARG A 73 3.56 -22.94 -7.81
N VAL A 74 2.72 -22.04 -7.36
CA VAL A 74 3.03 -20.61 -7.27
C VAL A 74 3.26 -20.21 -5.83
N GLU A 75 4.43 -19.72 -5.54
CA GLU A 75 4.81 -19.16 -4.24
C GLU A 75 4.65 -17.65 -4.26
N VAL A 76 3.79 -17.10 -3.40
CA VAL A 76 3.62 -15.65 -3.23
C VAL A 76 4.32 -15.19 -1.97
N ALA A 77 5.45 -14.50 -2.13
CA ALA A 77 6.26 -13.97 -1.04
C ALA A 77 5.94 -12.50 -0.80
N ARG A 78 5.29 -12.19 0.33
CA ARG A 78 4.71 -10.85 0.60
C ARG A 78 4.59 -10.51 2.08
N SER A 79 4.06 -9.32 2.38
CA SER A 79 3.64 -8.94 3.72
C SER A 79 2.32 -9.63 4.11
N ASP A 80 1.99 -9.60 5.40
CA ASP A 80 0.71 -10.08 5.93
C ASP A 80 -0.53 -9.25 5.53
N HIS A 81 -0.33 -8.13 4.81
CA HIS A 81 -1.38 -7.25 4.30
C HIS A 81 -1.49 -7.27 2.76
N GLY A 82 -1.07 -8.37 2.13
CA GLY A 82 -1.22 -8.54 0.69
C GLY A 82 -2.68 -8.66 0.25
N SER A 83 -3.01 -8.17 -0.95
CA SER A 83 -4.36 -8.27 -1.51
C SER A 83 -4.72 -9.72 -1.85
N ALA A 84 -5.92 -10.16 -1.49
CA ALA A 84 -6.45 -11.47 -1.89
C ALA A 84 -6.66 -11.59 -3.42
N VAL A 85 -6.78 -10.47 -4.13
CA VAL A 85 -6.94 -10.45 -5.60
C VAL A 85 -5.84 -11.26 -6.31
N LEU A 86 -4.61 -11.21 -5.80
CA LEU A 86 -3.50 -11.96 -6.41
C LEU A 86 -3.66 -13.47 -6.20
N THR A 87 -3.87 -13.91 -4.97
CA THR A 87 -3.98 -15.34 -4.64
C THR A 87 -5.24 -15.96 -5.23
N ASP A 88 -6.39 -15.29 -5.05
CA ASP A 88 -7.67 -15.77 -5.58
C ASP A 88 -7.65 -15.83 -7.13
N GLY A 89 -7.01 -14.84 -7.78
CA GLY A 89 -6.87 -14.81 -9.23
C GLY A 89 -5.98 -15.92 -9.77
N LEU A 90 -4.85 -16.21 -9.12
CA LEU A 90 -3.95 -17.31 -9.51
C LEU A 90 -4.59 -18.68 -9.24
N GLU A 91 -5.31 -18.86 -8.14
CA GLU A 91 -6.06 -20.08 -7.86
C GLU A 91 -7.18 -20.29 -8.90
N ALA A 92 -7.88 -19.22 -9.28
CA ALA A 92 -8.89 -19.27 -10.34
C ALA A 92 -8.30 -19.63 -11.73
N ALA A 93 -7.03 -19.27 -11.96
CA ALA A 93 -6.26 -19.66 -13.14
C ALA A 93 -5.69 -21.11 -13.07
N GLY A 94 -6.01 -21.87 -12.00
CA GLY A 94 -5.63 -23.27 -11.83
C GLY A 94 -4.32 -23.53 -11.10
N ALA A 95 -3.68 -22.49 -10.53
CA ALA A 95 -2.44 -22.63 -9.78
C ALA A 95 -2.64 -23.23 -8.39
N TYR A 96 -1.62 -23.95 -7.90
CA TYR A 96 -1.49 -24.31 -6.48
C TYR A 96 -0.74 -23.20 -5.74
N VAL A 97 -1.48 -22.27 -5.15
CA VAL A 97 -0.90 -21.09 -4.50
C VAL A 97 -0.49 -21.39 -3.06
N HIS A 98 0.73 -21.01 -2.71
CA HIS A 98 1.21 -20.96 -1.34
C HIS A 98 1.73 -19.56 -1.02
N GLU A 99 1.44 -19.08 0.18
CA GLU A 99 1.91 -17.78 0.65
C GLU A 99 3.03 -17.93 1.67
N THR A 100 4.12 -17.21 1.47
CA THR A 100 5.12 -16.97 2.51
C THR A 100 5.04 -15.53 2.98
N ILE A 101 4.65 -15.35 4.23
CA ILE A 101 4.67 -14.05 4.88
C ILE A 101 6.11 -13.73 5.31
N LEU A 102 6.77 -12.85 4.55
CA LEU A 102 8.15 -12.44 4.80
C LEU A 102 8.27 -11.46 5.96
N TYR A 103 7.28 -10.58 6.12
CA TYR A 103 7.25 -9.56 7.17
C TYR A 103 5.82 -9.17 7.52
N ARG A 104 5.68 -8.56 8.69
CA ARG A 104 4.41 -8.05 9.17
C ARG A 104 4.45 -6.54 9.27
N LEU A 105 3.40 -5.90 8.79
CA LEU A 105 3.21 -4.47 8.97
C LEU A 105 2.59 -4.24 10.34
N VAL A 106 3.37 -3.68 11.24
CA VAL A 106 2.92 -3.38 12.60
C VAL A 106 2.82 -1.87 12.81
N ARG A 107 1.83 -1.48 13.58
CA ARG A 107 1.70 -0.09 14.00
C ARG A 107 2.76 0.18 15.07
N PRO A 108 3.65 1.21 14.90
CA PRO A 108 4.66 1.53 15.90
C PRO A 108 4.04 2.10 17.19
N GLU A 109 4.79 2.07 18.28
CA GLU A 109 4.44 2.80 19.50
C GLU A 109 4.31 4.30 19.18
N GLY A 110 3.29 4.97 19.72
CA GLY A 110 2.98 6.37 19.40
C GLY A 110 2.13 6.59 18.15
N ALA A 111 1.89 5.54 17.35
CA ALA A 111 1.00 5.62 16.18
C ALA A 111 -0.47 5.82 16.60
N GLY A 112 -0.82 6.91 17.09
CA GLY A 112 -2.15 7.24 17.59
C GLY A 112 -2.17 8.67 18.07
N ASP A 113 -1.00 9.28 18.18
CA ASP A 113 -0.86 10.69 18.56
C ASP A 113 -1.53 11.57 17.51
N SER A 114 -1.48 11.17 16.22
CA SER A 114 -2.23 11.83 15.14
C SER A 114 -3.74 11.75 15.32
N ALA A 115 -4.25 10.65 15.90
CA ALA A 115 -5.68 10.53 16.19
C ALA A 115 -6.10 11.43 17.37
N GLU A 116 -5.23 11.62 18.36
CA GLU A 116 -5.44 12.56 19.47
C GLU A 116 -5.42 13.99 18.97
N LEU A 117 -4.45 14.36 18.10
CA LEU A 117 -4.38 15.68 17.47
C LEU A 117 -5.62 15.97 16.62
N ALA A 118 -6.08 14.99 15.83
CA ALA A 118 -7.32 15.14 15.10
C ALA A 118 -8.52 15.36 16.05
N ALA A 119 -8.65 14.52 17.08
CA ALA A 119 -9.75 14.61 18.03
C ALA A 119 -9.78 15.92 18.83
N SER A 120 -8.64 16.55 19.05
CA SER A 120 -8.51 17.88 19.71
C SER A 120 -8.69 19.06 18.75
N GLY A 121 -8.70 18.81 17.43
CA GLY A 121 -8.79 19.86 16.41
C GLY A 121 -7.47 20.60 16.16
N ASP A 122 -6.34 19.97 16.51
CA ASP A 122 -5.01 20.54 16.38
C ASP A 122 -4.31 20.13 15.05
N LEU A 123 -5.08 19.59 14.08
CA LEU A 123 -4.57 19.26 12.74
C LEU A 123 -5.14 20.21 11.70
N ASP A 124 -4.27 20.85 10.93
CA ASP A 124 -4.64 21.62 9.74
C ASP A 124 -4.70 20.73 8.48
N VAL A 125 -3.81 19.74 8.40
CA VAL A 125 -3.68 18.83 7.25
C VAL A 125 -3.43 17.39 7.71
N ALA A 126 -4.10 16.43 7.08
CA ALA A 126 -3.82 15.01 7.24
C ALA A 126 -3.62 14.32 5.87
N LEU A 127 -2.53 13.57 5.72
CA LEU A 127 -2.19 12.88 4.48
C LEU A 127 -2.14 11.36 4.69
N PHE A 128 -2.89 10.63 3.87
CA PHE A 128 -2.90 9.17 3.89
C PHE A 128 -2.27 8.60 2.61
N THR A 129 -1.15 7.90 2.76
CA THR A 129 -0.37 7.34 1.65
C THR A 129 -0.76 5.91 1.28
N SER A 130 -1.73 5.31 1.98
CA SER A 130 -2.29 3.99 1.68
C SER A 130 -3.60 3.75 2.43
N SER A 131 -4.42 2.83 1.95
CA SER A 131 -5.62 2.37 2.67
C SER A 131 -5.29 1.82 4.07
N LEU A 132 -4.12 1.21 4.22
CA LEU A 132 -3.66 0.69 5.51
C LEU A 132 -3.40 1.81 6.53
N THR A 133 -2.86 2.96 6.11
CA THR A 133 -2.64 4.11 7.01
C THR A 133 -3.97 4.67 7.52
N VAL A 134 -5.01 4.72 6.70
CA VAL A 134 -6.38 5.06 7.13
C VAL A 134 -6.87 4.06 8.18
N THR A 135 -6.76 2.75 7.89
CA THR A 135 -7.19 1.69 8.80
C THR A 135 -6.45 1.74 10.14
N HIS A 136 -5.14 1.97 10.11
CA HIS A 136 -4.32 2.08 11.32
C HIS A 136 -4.66 3.32 12.16
N PHE A 137 -4.92 4.45 11.51
CA PHE A 137 -5.38 5.66 12.20
C PHE A 137 -6.71 5.40 12.92
N LEU A 138 -7.68 4.82 12.24
CA LEU A 138 -9.00 4.50 12.81
C LEU A 138 -8.91 3.47 13.94
N ALA A 139 -8.09 2.43 13.78
CA ALA A 139 -7.86 1.45 14.84
C ALA A 139 -7.20 2.09 16.08
N ALA A 140 -6.26 3.02 15.90
CA ALA A 140 -5.65 3.75 16.99
C ALA A 140 -6.65 4.67 17.71
N ALA A 141 -7.55 5.30 16.97
CA ALA A 141 -8.63 6.11 17.54
C ALA A 141 -9.66 5.24 18.30
N ASP A 142 -9.99 4.04 17.80
CA ASP A 142 -10.87 3.08 18.45
C ASP A 142 -10.28 2.59 19.80
N GLU A 143 -9.00 2.22 19.83
CA GLU A 143 -8.29 1.79 21.03
C GLU A 143 -8.28 2.87 22.13
N ARG A 144 -8.28 4.14 21.74
CA ARG A 144 -8.35 5.29 22.63
C ARG A 144 -9.78 5.74 22.95
N GLY A 145 -10.78 5.13 22.32
CA GLY A 145 -12.20 5.49 22.49
C GLY A 145 -12.54 6.87 21.92
N ILE A 146 -11.76 7.40 20.99
CA ILE A 146 -11.90 8.75 20.43
C ILE A 146 -12.25 8.75 18.92
N ARG A 147 -12.59 7.59 18.33
CA ARG A 147 -12.84 7.46 16.88
C ARG A 147 -13.73 8.56 16.31
N ARG A 148 -14.89 8.81 16.96
CA ARG A 148 -15.83 9.81 16.47
C ARG A 148 -15.20 11.22 16.45
N ALA A 149 -14.59 11.61 17.56
CA ALA A 149 -13.94 12.92 17.66
C ALA A 149 -12.77 13.06 16.67
N ALA A 150 -12.00 11.98 16.45
CA ALA A 150 -10.90 11.98 15.49
C ALA A 150 -11.41 12.10 14.03
N VAL A 151 -12.51 11.44 13.66
CA VAL A 151 -13.14 11.60 12.35
C VAL A 151 -13.73 13.00 12.18
N ASP A 152 -14.45 13.50 13.19
CA ASP A 152 -15.00 14.87 13.18
C ASP A 152 -13.87 15.90 13.01
N GLY A 153 -12.72 15.71 13.67
CA GLY A 153 -11.54 16.57 13.57
C GLY A 153 -10.83 16.48 12.21
N LEU A 154 -10.75 15.28 11.61
CA LEU A 154 -10.25 15.14 10.24
C LEU A 154 -11.15 15.89 9.23
N ASN A 155 -12.48 15.80 9.39
CA ASN A 155 -13.42 16.50 8.51
C ASN A 155 -13.43 18.03 8.70
N ALA A 156 -12.73 18.52 9.73
CA ALA A 156 -12.47 19.95 9.93
C ALA A 156 -11.11 20.41 9.38
N ALA A 157 -10.21 19.45 9.09
CA ALA A 157 -8.90 19.66 8.49
C ALA A 157 -8.92 19.39 6.98
N VAL A 158 -7.85 19.73 6.28
CA VAL A 158 -7.67 19.30 4.88
C VAL A 158 -7.15 17.86 4.84
N VAL A 159 -7.91 16.96 4.22
CA VAL A 159 -7.54 15.57 4.09
C VAL A 159 -7.10 15.24 2.67
N GLY A 160 -5.86 14.72 2.53
CA GLY A 160 -5.33 14.24 1.27
C GLY A 160 -5.10 12.74 1.26
N THR A 161 -5.39 12.09 0.13
CA THR A 161 -5.09 10.67 -0.09
C THR A 161 -4.27 10.48 -1.36
N ILE A 162 -3.34 9.51 -1.34
CA ILE A 162 -2.39 9.32 -2.45
C ILE A 162 -3.04 8.81 -3.74
N GLY A 163 -4.26 8.30 -3.67
CA GLY A 163 -4.99 7.77 -4.82
C GLY A 163 -6.36 7.20 -4.45
N GLU A 164 -7.14 6.85 -5.46
CA GLU A 164 -8.54 6.42 -5.33
C GLU A 164 -8.79 5.24 -4.36
N PRO A 165 -7.96 4.19 -4.28
CA PRO A 165 -8.18 3.11 -3.31
C PRO A 165 -8.10 3.60 -1.85
N THR A 166 -7.21 4.56 -1.57
CA THR A 166 -7.06 5.16 -0.25
C THR A 166 -8.22 6.10 0.06
N ARG A 167 -8.65 6.89 -0.94
CA ARG A 167 -9.84 7.73 -0.86
C ARG A 167 -11.09 6.91 -0.52
N ALA A 168 -11.36 5.87 -1.29
CA ALA A 168 -12.52 5.00 -1.04
C ALA A 168 -12.52 4.41 0.37
N THR A 169 -11.34 4.04 0.90
CA THR A 169 -11.19 3.54 2.27
C THR A 169 -11.52 4.63 3.30
N ALA A 170 -11.07 5.86 3.09
CA ALA A 170 -11.34 6.99 3.98
C ALA A 170 -12.83 7.37 3.96
N GLU A 171 -13.43 7.53 2.79
CA GLU A 171 -14.83 7.89 2.61
C GLU A 171 -15.79 6.81 3.19
N ASN A 172 -15.49 5.53 3.02
CA ASN A 172 -16.24 4.43 3.63
C ASN A 172 -16.21 4.48 5.17
N ALA A 173 -15.21 5.12 5.74
CA ALA A 173 -15.08 5.32 7.19
C ALA A 173 -15.68 6.65 7.69
N GLY A 174 -16.25 7.46 6.79
CA GLY A 174 -16.86 8.76 7.09
C GLY A 174 -15.87 9.93 7.11
N ILE A 175 -14.66 9.75 6.56
CA ILE A 175 -13.67 10.81 6.40
C ILE A 175 -13.87 11.45 5.03
N GLU A 176 -14.10 12.76 5.00
CA GLU A 176 -14.18 13.56 3.77
C GLU A 176 -12.76 13.76 3.19
N VAL A 177 -12.60 13.59 1.88
CA VAL A 177 -11.29 13.72 1.22
C VAL A 177 -11.29 14.90 0.28
N ASP A 178 -10.41 15.88 0.53
CA ASP A 178 -10.30 17.12 -0.22
C ASP A 178 -9.34 17.02 -1.41
N VAL A 179 -8.28 16.22 -1.28
CA VAL A 179 -7.19 16.17 -2.26
C VAL A 179 -6.85 14.73 -2.64
N VAL A 180 -6.86 14.46 -3.95
CA VAL A 180 -6.31 13.25 -4.55
C VAL A 180 -5.48 13.69 -5.77
N PRO A 181 -4.18 13.43 -5.84
CA PRO A 181 -3.36 13.79 -6.99
C PRO A 181 -3.66 12.91 -8.21
N ASP A 182 -3.48 13.43 -9.40
CA ASP A 182 -3.65 12.66 -10.66
C ASP A 182 -2.65 11.50 -10.78
N THR A 183 -1.49 11.62 -10.15
CA THR A 183 -0.47 10.58 -10.05
C THR A 183 -0.17 10.30 -8.58
N ALA A 184 0.12 9.05 -8.24
CA ALA A 184 0.45 8.63 -6.87
C ALA A 184 1.85 9.15 -6.45
N ASP A 185 1.97 10.48 -6.31
CA ASP A 185 3.16 11.20 -5.92
C ASP A 185 2.94 11.96 -4.60
N PHE A 186 3.80 11.68 -3.61
CA PHE A 186 3.66 12.26 -2.28
C PHE A 186 3.98 13.77 -2.25
N GLU A 187 4.93 14.24 -3.06
CA GLU A 187 5.30 15.66 -3.08
C GLU A 187 4.15 16.49 -3.67
N VAL A 188 3.50 15.97 -4.73
CA VAL A 188 2.32 16.59 -5.33
C VAL A 188 1.16 16.61 -4.35
N LEU A 189 0.89 15.49 -3.66
CA LEU A 189 -0.14 15.40 -2.65
C LEU A 189 0.07 16.43 -1.52
N ALA A 190 1.29 16.47 -0.98
CA ALA A 190 1.62 17.36 0.13
C ALA A 190 1.53 18.84 -0.28
N ALA A 191 2.07 19.21 -1.44
CA ALA A 191 2.01 20.58 -1.94
C ALA A 191 0.56 21.05 -2.12
N THR A 192 -0.28 20.25 -2.79
CA THR A 192 -1.68 20.57 -3.04
C THR A 192 -2.49 20.68 -1.74
N ALA A 193 -2.27 19.79 -0.79
CA ALA A 193 -2.97 19.83 0.49
C ALA A 193 -2.58 21.05 1.33
N ILE A 194 -1.30 21.44 1.34
CA ILE A 194 -0.83 22.66 2.02
C ILE A 194 -1.42 23.92 1.36
N GLU A 195 -1.49 23.97 0.03
CA GLU A 195 -2.12 25.08 -0.70
C GLU A 195 -3.60 25.22 -0.34
N ASN A 196 -4.33 24.11 -0.19
CA ASN A 196 -5.73 24.10 0.22
C ASN A 196 -5.93 24.50 1.69
N ALA A 197 -4.99 24.18 2.56
CA ALA A 197 -5.03 24.53 3.97
C ALA A 197 -4.58 25.97 4.23
N ALA A 198 -3.80 26.58 3.32
CA ALA A 198 -3.37 27.96 3.48
C ALA A 198 -4.58 28.89 3.51
N PRO A 199 -4.87 29.64 4.58
CA PRO A 199 -5.97 30.58 4.59
C PRO A 199 -5.78 31.56 3.43
N ASN A 200 -6.85 31.93 2.75
CA ASN A 200 -6.83 32.94 1.68
C ASN A 200 -6.21 34.23 2.20
N ALA A 201 -4.89 34.35 2.11
CA ALA A 201 -4.11 35.51 2.55
C ALA A 201 -4.33 36.74 1.66
N ARG A 202 -5.52 36.89 1.05
CA ARG A 202 -5.85 37.98 0.11
C ARG A 202 -6.90 38.93 0.58
N ASP A 203 -7.49 38.83 1.76
CA ASP A 203 -8.57 39.71 2.20
C ASP A 203 -8.20 40.62 3.40
N ASP A 204 -6.93 40.79 3.78
CA ASP A 204 -6.57 41.71 4.86
C ASP A 204 -5.58 42.81 4.38
N CYS A 205 -5.88 43.39 3.21
CA CYS A 205 -5.26 44.66 2.78
C CYS A 205 -6.31 45.64 2.30
N THR A 206 -7.19 46.03 3.20
CA THR A 206 -7.98 47.29 3.06
C THR A 206 -8.29 47.82 4.45
N ASP A 207 -7.43 48.67 4.96
CA ASP A 207 -7.65 50.10 5.36
C ASP A 207 -6.37 50.69 5.95
#